data_97e7606c2824cab511564a88e482b78d
#
_entry.id   97e7606c2824cab511564a88e482b78d
#
_cell.length_a   1.000
_cell.length_b   1.000
_cell.length_c   1.000
_cell.angle_alpha   90.00
_cell.angle_beta   90.00
_cell.angle_gamma   90.00
#
_symmetry.space_group_name_H-M   'P 1'
#
loop_
_entity.id
_entity.type
_entity.pdbx_description
1 polymer ?
#
loop_
_entity_poly.entity_id
_entity_poly.type
_entity_poly.pdbx_seq_one_letter_code
_entity_poly.pdbx_strand_id
1 'polypeptide(L)'
;GWDRVFQLGMEAEEQQLPCHLISALSVTIDHHYRGKGIAQRLINTLKEHAKKQGYLGVAVPVRPTLKHCYPLHSFAEYCQWKNDNNEPFDPWIRTHWRLGATTIKIAPQSMKIEAPTEKWQQWTSLRFPVSGDYTIPMGLAPLNIDIQRQYGVYLEPNLWMFHRIR
;
A
#
# COMPACT_ATOMS: atom_id res chain seq x y z
N GLY A 1 -4.80 2.80 8.67
CA GLY A 1 -4.18 2.79 7.35
C GLY A 1 -2.74 3.31 7.41
N TRP A 2 -2.14 3.53 6.27
CA TRP A 2 -0.77 4.03 6.11
C TRP A 2 -0.57 5.36 6.86
N ASP A 3 -1.44 6.35 6.60
CA ASP A 3 -1.34 7.67 7.23
C ASP A 3 -1.35 7.56 8.76
N ARG A 4 -2.24 6.74 9.33
CA ARG A 4 -2.33 6.61 10.79
C ARG A 4 -1.11 5.92 11.40
N VAL A 5 -0.52 4.94 10.73
CA VAL A 5 0.69 4.26 11.26
C VAL A 5 1.90 5.19 11.18
N PHE A 6 2.00 5.99 10.14
CA PHE A 6 3.03 7.04 10.07
C PHE A 6 2.90 8.03 11.24
N GLN A 7 1.69 8.55 11.49
CA GLN A 7 1.43 9.43 12.63
C GLN A 7 1.77 8.77 13.97
N LEU A 8 1.32 7.52 14.19
CA LEU A 8 1.64 6.78 15.41
C LEU A 8 3.14 6.61 15.63
N GLY A 9 3.90 6.39 14.55
CA GLY A 9 5.35 6.30 14.62
C GLY A 9 5.99 7.62 15.07
N MET A 10 5.53 8.74 14.52
CA MET A 10 6.00 10.07 14.91
C MET A 10 5.63 10.39 16.37
N GLU A 11 4.37 10.15 16.77
CA GLU A 11 3.88 10.34 18.13
C GLU A 11 4.69 9.49 19.13
N ALA A 12 4.99 8.24 18.79
CA ALA A 12 5.77 7.35 19.64
C ALA A 12 7.21 7.83 19.83
N GLU A 13 7.85 8.33 18.76
CA GLU A 13 9.20 8.90 18.82
C GLU A 13 9.23 10.17 19.70
N GLU A 14 8.31 11.11 19.47
CA GLU A 14 8.23 12.35 20.23
C GLU A 14 8.00 12.11 21.73
N GLN A 15 7.15 11.14 22.06
CA GLN A 15 6.77 10.82 23.45
C GLN A 15 7.61 9.71 24.07
N GLN A 16 8.60 9.19 23.33
CA GLN A 16 9.46 8.07 23.75
C GLN A 16 8.67 6.85 24.24
N LEU A 17 7.58 6.54 23.56
CA LEU A 17 6.72 5.42 23.90
C LEU A 17 7.37 4.08 23.50
N PRO A 18 7.16 3.01 24.27
CA PRO A 18 7.67 1.71 23.88
C PRO A 18 6.98 1.20 22.63
N CYS A 19 7.77 0.82 21.63
CA CYS A 19 7.29 0.23 20.39
C CYS A 19 7.57 -1.27 20.37
N HIS A 20 6.60 -2.05 19.90
CA HIS A 20 6.69 -3.51 19.83
C HIS A 20 6.75 -4.05 18.40
N LEU A 21 6.53 -3.20 17.42
CA LEU A 21 6.48 -3.54 16.00
C LEU A 21 7.25 -2.52 15.16
N ILE A 22 7.78 -2.98 14.04
CA ILE A 22 8.24 -2.10 12.95
C ILE A 22 7.18 -2.08 11.86
N SER A 23 6.95 -0.92 11.22
CA SER A 23 6.18 -0.84 10.00
C SER A 23 7.06 -0.40 8.83
N ALA A 24 7.11 -1.23 7.78
CA ALA A 24 7.77 -0.88 6.53
C ALA A 24 6.77 -0.17 5.62
N LEU A 25 6.77 1.16 5.62
CA LEU A 25 5.77 1.97 4.92
C LEU A 25 5.98 2.01 3.40
N SER A 26 7.22 1.92 2.92
CA SER A 26 7.53 1.94 1.50
C SER A 26 8.79 1.15 1.18
N VAL A 27 8.75 0.40 0.07
CA VAL A 27 9.93 -0.22 -0.57
C VAL A 27 9.90 0.16 -2.04
N THR A 28 10.87 0.95 -2.47
CA THR A 28 11.00 1.37 -3.88
C THR A 28 12.28 0.80 -4.47
N ILE A 29 12.14 0.12 -5.61
CA ILE A 29 13.27 -0.46 -6.36
C ILE A 29 13.23 0.07 -7.77
N ASP A 30 14.32 0.70 -8.20
CA ASP A 30 14.49 1.16 -9.56
C ASP A 30 14.26 0.03 -10.57
N HIS A 31 13.62 0.33 -11.69
CA HIS A 31 13.19 -0.66 -12.67
C HIS A 31 14.35 -1.49 -13.25
N HIS A 32 15.55 -0.93 -13.39
CA HIS A 32 16.75 -1.63 -13.86
C HIS A 32 17.25 -2.71 -12.88
N TYR A 33 16.82 -2.65 -11.62
CA TYR A 33 17.21 -3.59 -10.56
C TYR A 33 16.09 -4.55 -10.16
N ARG A 34 14.91 -4.47 -10.79
CA ARG A 34 13.80 -5.40 -10.52
C ARG A 34 14.14 -6.82 -11.00
N GLY A 35 13.48 -7.83 -10.45
CA GLY A 35 13.70 -9.24 -10.78
C GLY A 35 14.96 -9.85 -10.20
N LYS A 36 15.82 -9.08 -9.51
CA LYS A 36 17.11 -9.53 -8.93
C LYS A 36 17.02 -9.95 -7.45
N GLY A 37 15.83 -10.21 -6.92
CA GLY A 37 15.64 -10.62 -5.53
C GLY A 37 15.87 -9.52 -4.47
N ILE A 38 16.05 -8.25 -4.87
CA ILE A 38 16.39 -7.16 -3.94
C ILE A 38 15.26 -6.93 -2.94
N ALA A 39 13.99 -6.99 -3.36
CA ALA A 39 12.85 -6.83 -2.47
C ALA A 39 12.84 -7.86 -1.34
N GLN A 40 13.09 -9.14 -1.68
CA GLN A 40 13.17 -10.22 -0.69
C GLN A 40 14.31 -9.99 0.30
N ARG A 41 15.47 -9.54 -0.21
CA ARG A 41 16.64 -9.23 0.64
C ARG A 41 16.32 -8.08 1.61
N LEU A 42 15.70 -6.99 1.14
CA LEU A 42 15.30 -5.87 1.99
C LEU A 42 14.31 -6.30 3.08
N ILE A 43 13.28 -7.09 2.72
CA ILE A 43 12.31 -7.58 3.71
C ILE A 43 13.02 -8.47 4.75
N ASN A 44 13.90 -9.38 4.33
CA ASN A 44 14.63 -10.23 5.25
C ASN A 44 15.56 -9.43 6.17
N THR A 45 16.30 -8.46 5.63
CA THR A 45 17.15 -7.56 6.44
C THR A 45 16.31 -6.79 7.47
N LEU A 46 15.11 -6.33 7.11
CA LEU A 46 14.22 -5.65 8.03
C LEU A 46 13.70 -6.60 9.13
N LYS A 47 13.40 -7.87 8.78
CA LYS A 47 13.03 -8.91 9.77
C LYS A 47 14.18 -9.20 10.73
N GLU A 48 15.40 -9.31 10.23
CA GLU A 48 16.59 -9.50 11.06
C GLU A 48 16.85 -8.32 12.00
N HIS A 49 16.67 -7.08 11.48
CA HIS A 49 16.75 -5.88 12.30
C HIS A 49 15.69 -5.89 13.40
N ALA A 50 14.44 -6.19 13.06
CA ALA A 50 13.36 -6.32 14.02
C ALA A 50 13.67 -7.35 15.12
N LYS A 51 14.25 -8.49 14.74
CA LYS A 51 14.68 -9.53 15.69
C LYS A 51 15.76 -9.02 16.65
N LYS A 52 16.80 -8.36 16.12
CA LYS A 52 17.90 -7.81 16.93
C LYS A 52 17.44 -6.75 17.93
N GLN A 53 16.41 -6.00 17.59
CA GLN A 53 15.82 -4.97 18.45
C GLN A 53 14.73 -5.50 19.41
N GLY A 54 14.44 -6.80 19.37
CA GLY A 54 13.43 -7.42 20.24
C GLY A 54 11.98 -7.13 19.85
N TYR A 55 11.72 -6.67 18.60
CA TYR A 55 10.36 -6.45 18.11
C TYR A 55 9.65 -7.76 17.80
N LEU A 56 8.31 -7.77 17.95
CA LEU A 56 7.45 -8.93 17.71
C LEU A 56 7.30 -9.26 16.21
N GLY A 57 7.54 -8.29 15.35
CA GLY A 57 7.43 -8.47 13.90
C GLY A 57 7.41 -7.19 13.10
N VAL A 58 7.20 -7.36 11.80
CA VAL A 58 7.11 -6.29 10.81
C VAL A 58 5.72 -6.27 10.20
N ALA A 59 4.98 -5.18 10.41
CA ALA A 59 3.70 -4.92 9.76
C ALA A 59 3.93 -4.11 8.48
N VAL A 60 3.26 -4.49 7.38
CA VAL A 60 3.45 -3.85 6.07
C VAL A 60 2.11 -3.50 5.43
N PRO A 61 1.90 -2.23 5.04
CA PRO A 61 0.76 -1.82 4.22
C PRO A 61 1.07 -2.11 2.75
N VAL A 62 0.77 -3.33 2.30
CA VAL A 62 1.07 -3.77 0.95
C VAL A 62 0.18 -3.02 -0.05
N ARG A 63 0.83 -2.29 -0.96
CA ARG A 63 0.22 -1.71 -2.14
C ARG A 63 0.41 -2.70 -3.30
N PRO A 64 -0.63 -3.41 -3.76
CA PRO A 64 -0.49 -4.41 -4.80
C PRO A 64 0.05 -3.82 -6.11
N THR A 65 0.93 -4.55 -6.78
CA THR A 65 1.64 -4.06 -7.96
C THR A 65 0.74 -3.94 -9.19
N LEU A 66 -0.18 -4.91 -9.39
CA LEU A 66 -1.01 -4.99 -10.59
C LEU A 66 -2.45 -4.50 -10.38
N LYS A 67 -2.84 -4.12 -9.17
CA LYS A 67 -4.22 -3.69 -8.89
C LYS A 67 -4.65 -2.49 -9.76
N HIS A 68 -3.72 -1.62 -10.11
CA HIS A 68 -4.01 -0.47 -10.99
C HIS A 68 -4.47 -0.88 -12.41
N CYS A 69 -4.19 -2.11 -12.85
CA CYS A 69 -4.74 -2.68 -14.10
C CYS A 69 -6.22 -3.08 -13.94
N TYR A 70 -6.72 -3.16 -12.73
CA TYR A 70 -8.07 -3.61 -12.40
C TYR A 70 -8.78 -2.63 -11.43
N PRO A 71 -8.80 -1.31 -11.72
CA PRO A 71 -9.23 -0.30 -10.76
C PRO A 71 -10.72 -0.42 -10.37
N LEU A 72 -11.55 -0.97 -11.27
CA LEU A 72 -12.99 -1.14 -11.07
C LEU A 72 -13.38 -2.40 -10.27
N HIS A 73 -12.48 -3.38 -10.14
CA HIS A 73 -12.73 -4.54 -9.27
C HIS A 73 -12.54 -4.14 -7.80
N SER A 74 -13.36 -4.71 -6.92
CA SER A 74 -13.19 -4.45 -5.50
C SER A 74 -11.79 -4.87 -5.03
N PHE A 75 -11.21 -4.08 -4.11
CA PHE A 75 -9.90 -4.38 -3.58
C PHE A 75 -9.88 -5.70 -2.80
N ALA A 76 -10.99 -6.01 -2.13
CA ALA A 76 -11.14 -7.22 -1.35
C ALA A 76 -11.15 -8.48 -2.23
N GLU A 77 -11.89 -8.45 -3.34
CA GLU A 77 -11.90 -9.54 -4.33
C GLU A 77 -10.53 -9.72 -4.97
N TYR A 78 -9.91 -8.61 -5.41
CA TYR A 78 -8.58 -8.67 -6.02
C TYR A 78 -7.54 -9.31 -5.11
N CYS A 79 -7.54 -9.01 -3.82
CA CYS A 79 -6.61 -9.61 -2.84
C CYS A 79 -6.80 -11.13 -2.66
N GLN A 80 -7.94 -11.68 -3.08
CA GLN A 80 -8.24 -13.12 -3.03
C GLN A 80 -7.86 -13.86 -4.30
N TRP A 81 -7.56 -13.14 -5.39
CA TRP A 81 -7.21 -13.76 -6.67
C TRP A 81 -5.97 -14.62 -6.54
N LYS A 82 -5.98 -15.74 -7.29
CA LYS A 82 -4.89 -16.70 -7.33
C LYS A 82 -4.35 -16.82 -8.76
N ASN A 83 -3.07 -17.16 -8.86
CA ASN A 83 -2.45 -17.59 -10.10
C ASN A 83 -2.66 -19.11 -10.32
N ASP A 84 -2.14 -19.64 -11.43
CA ASP A 84 -2.25 -21.05 -11.80
C ASP A 84 -1.61 -22.02 -10.78
N ASN A 85 -0.71 -21.53 -9.94
CA ASN A 85 -0.08 -22.28 -8.86
C ASN A 85 -0.81 -22.16 -7.51
N ASN A 86 -2.04 -21.63 -7.50
CA ASN A 86 -2.84 -21.38 -6.30
C ASN A 86 -2.18 -20.43 -5.29
N GLU A 87 -1.25 -19.59 -5.72
CA GLU A 87 -0.61 -18.55 -4.91
C GLU A 87 -1.32 -17.19 -5.14
N PRO A 88 -1.10 -16.16 -4.30
CA PRO A 88 -1.63 -14.83 -4.55
C PRO A 88 -1.32 -14.34 -5.97
N PHE A 89 -2.34 -13.84 -6.67
CA PHE A 89 -2.22 -13.35 -8.05
C PHE A 89 -1.22 -12.19 -8.17
N ASP A 90 -1.33 -11.22 -7.27
CA ASP A 90 -0.46 -10.05 -7.30
C ASP A 90 0.98 -10.42 -6.91
N PRO A 91 1.99 -10.03 -7.72
CA PRO A 91 3.38 -10.37 -7.47
C PRO A 91 3.92 -9.87 -6.13
N TRP A 92 3.45 -8.68 -5.67
CA TRP A 92 3.94 -8.10 -4.43
C TRP A 92 3.31 -8.77 -3.20
N ILE A 93 2.00 -9.03 -3.23
CA ILE A 93 1.33 -9.84 -2.20
C ILE A 93 1.97 -11.23 -2.13
N ARG A 94 2.23 -11.86 -3.28
CA ARG A 94 2.88 -13.17 -3.38
C ARG A 94 4.29 -13.17 -2.79
N THR A 95 5.05 -12.11 -3.00
CA THR A 95 6.40 -11.97 -2.42
C THR A 95 6.32 -11.98 -0.89
N HIS A 96 5.45 -11.18 -0.28
CA HIS A 96 5.26 -11.17 1.16
C HIS A 96 4.76 -12.52 1.69
N TRP A 97 3.79 -13.13 1.01
CA TRP A 97 3.25 -14.43 1.36
C TRP A 97 4.33 -15.53 1.34
N ARG A 98 5.16 -15.59 0.30
CA ARG A 98 6.28 -16.55 0.19
C ARG A 98 7.34 -16.35 1.28
N LEU A 99 7.50 -15.15 1.78
CA LEU A 99 8.39 -14.82 2.91
C LEU A 99 7.73 -15.05 4.27
N GLY A 100 6.56 -15.71 4.31
CA GLY A 100 5.87 -16.12 5.51
C GLY A 100 5.00 -15.03 6.16
N ALA A 101 4.67 -13.97 5.44
CA ALA A 101 3.72 -13.00 5.94
C ALA A 101 2.29 -13.56 5.93
N THR A 102 1.53 -13.21 6.96
CA THR A 102 0.09 -13.48 7.04
C THR A 102 -0.71 -12.21 6.81
N THR A 103 -1.88 -12.33 6.19
CA THR A 103 -2.82 -11.21 6.04
C THR A 103 -3.40 -10.85 7.40
N ILE A 104 -3.37 -9.56 7.75
CA ILE A 104 -4.03 -9.02 8.95
C ILE A 104 -5.45 -8.55 8.57
N LYS A 105 -5.53 -7.57 7.67
CA LYS A 105 -6.79 -6.96 7.23
C LYS A 105 -6.59 -6.09 6.00
N ILE A 106 -7.69 -5.76 5.35
CA ILE A 106 -7.75 -4.70 4.34
C ILE A 106 -8.03 -3.37 5.05
N ALA A 107 -7.26 -2.34 4.68
CA ALA A 107 -7.53 -0.95 5.03
C ALA A 107 -8.08 -0.25 3.78
N PRO A 108 -9.40 -0.07 3.64
CA PRO A 108 -9.99 0.47 2.42
C PRO A 108 -9.67 1.96 2.20
N GLN A 109 -9.35 2.67 3.26
CA GLN A 109 -8.94 4.06 3.26
C GLN A 109 -7.59 4.18 3.98
N SER A 110 -6.58 3.52 3.43
CA SER A 110 -5.24 3.47 4.03
C SER A 110 -4.52 4.80 3.91
N MET A 111 -4.69 5.45 2.77
CA MET A 111 -4.20 6.79 2.47
C MET A 111 -5.32 7.60 1.81
N LYS A 112 -5.48 8.85 2.22
CA LYS A 112 -6.42 9.79 1.62
C LYS A 112 -5.66 10.93 0.97
N ILE A 113 -5.92 11.18 -0.32
CA ILE A 113 -5.36 12.31 -1.06
C ILE A 113 -6.51 13.19 -1.50
N GLU A 114 -6.46 14.46 -1.09
CA GLU A 114 -7.46 15.47 -1.38
C GLU A 114 -6.78 16.66 -2.05
N ALA A 115 -7.35 17.15 -3.14
CA ALA A 115 -6.80 18.31 -3.84
C ALA A 115 -7.85 19.00 -4.71
N PRO A 116 -7.64 20.28 -5.07
CA PRO A 116 -8.40 20.94 -6.10
C PRO A 116 -8.36 20.17 -7.43
N THR A 117 -9.46 20.22 -8.19
CA THR A 117 -9.59 19.54 -9.49
C THR A 117 -8.46 19.90 -10.45
N GLU A 118 -8.01 21.16 -10.45
CA GLU A 118 -6.86 21.61 -11.26
C GLU A 118 -5.58 20.82 -10.95
N LYS A 119 -5.31 20.56 -9.65
CA LYS A 119 -4.16 19.75 -9.23
C LYS A 119 -4.27 18.32 -9.76
N TRP A 120 -5.45 17.73 -9.67
CA TRP A 120 -5.71 16.40 -10.22
C TRP A 120 -5.51 16.36 -11.75
N GLN A 121 -5.92 17.40 -12.48
CA GLN A 121 -5.66 17.51 -13.93
C GLN A 121 -4.15 17.56 -14.21
N GLN A 122 -3.37 18.31 -13.42
CA GLN A 122 -1.92 18.38 -13.55
C GLN A 122 -1.25 17.02 -13.28
N TRP A 123 -1.64 16.33 -12.20
CA TRP A 123 -1.03 15.06 -11.81
C TRP A 123 -1.38 13.91 -12.75
N THR A 124 -2.60 13.88 -13.27
CA THR A 124 -3.11 12.76 -14.08
C THR A 124 -3.07 13.00 -15.58
N SER A 125 -2.90 14.26 -16.02
CA SER A 125 -3.06 14.69 -17.40
C SER A 125 -4.45 14.42 -17.98
N LEU A 126 -5.45 14.23 -17.13
CA LEU A 126 -6.86 14.02 -17.50
C LEU A 126 -7.63 15.33 -17.43
N ARG A 127 -8.78 15.39 -18.14
CA ARG A 127 -9.81 16.41 -17.98
C ARG A 127 -11.00 15.83 -17.24
N PHE A 128 -11.62 16.61 -16.36
CA PHE A 128 -12.78 16.22 -15.57
C PHE A 128 -13.97 17.12 -15.93
N PRO A 129 -14.75 16.81 -16.99
CA PRO A 129 -15.83 17.68 -17.45
C PRO A 129 -17.07 17.66 -16.57
N VAL A 130 -17.29 16.60 -15.81
CA VAL A 130 -18.46 16.40 -14.92
C VAL A 130 -18.03 15.79 -13.59
N SER A 131 -18.89 15.89 -12.57
CA SER A 131 -18.69 15.16 -11.31
C SER A 131 -18.84 13.66 -11.53
N GLY A 132 -18.06 12.85 -10.79
CA GLY A 132 -18.12 11.40 -10.87
C GLY A 132 -16.81 10.71 -10.54
N ASP A 133 -16.78 9.40 -10.77
CA ASP A 133 -15.62 8.56 -10.51
C ASP A 133 -14.80 8.37 -11.78
N TYR A 134 -13.51 8.61 -11.68
CA TYR A 134 -12.55 8.53 -12.78
C TYR A 134 -11.44 7.53 -12.47
N THR A 135 -11.14 6.64 -13.40
CA THR A 135 -9.91 5.85 -13.31
C THR A 135 -8.73 6.74 -13.65
N ILE A 136 -7.69 6.69 -12.80
CA ILE A 136 -6.48 7.51 -12.97
C ILE A 136 -5.26 6.63 -13.19
N PRO A 137 -4.21 7.14 -13.85
CA PRO A 137 -2.98 6.38 -14.03
C PRO A 137 -2.42 5.87 -12.70
N MET A 138 -2.11 4.57 -12.63
CA MET A 138 -1.60 3.89 -11.43
C MET A 138 -2.51 3.89 -10.20
N GLY A 139 -3.73 4.42 -10.30
CA GLY A 139 -4.71 4.37 -9.21
C GLY A 139 -5.22 2.95 -8.94
N LEU A 140 -5.30 2.56 -7.67
CA LEU A 140 -5.84 1.25 -7.28
C LEU A 140 -7.36 1.24 -7.22
N ALA A 141 -7.96 2.42 -7.12
CA ALA A 141 -9.39 2.68 -7.07
C ALA A 141 -9.70 3.94 -7.87
N PRO A 142 -10.97 4.21 -8.19
CA PRO A 142 -11.35 5.46 -8.83
C PRO A 142 -11.09 6.70 -7.96
N LEU A 143 -10.77 7.80 -8.63
CA LEU A 143 -10.76 9.15 -8.08
C LEU A 143 -12.17 9.72 -8.17
N ASN A 144 -12.72 10.19 -7.07
CA ASN A 144 -14.00 10.91 -7.06
C ASN A 144 -13.77 12.41 -7.26
N ILE A 145 -14.41 12.99 -8.27
CA ILE A 145 -14.38 14.43 -8.58
C ILE A 145 -15.76 15.06 -8.34
N ASP A 146 -15.75 16.15 -7.59
CA ASP A 146 -16.90 17.05 -7.44
C ASP A 146 -16.58 18.38 -8.17
N ILE A 147 -17.14 18.57 -9.36
CA ILE A 147 -16.92 19.77 -10.16
C ILE A 147 -17.56 21.02 -9.53
N GLN A 148 -18.66 20.88 -8.83
CA GLN A 148 -19.31 22.03 -8.17
C GLN A 148 -18.43 22.61 -7.06
N ARG A 149 -17.73 21.73 -6.34
CA ARG A 149 -16.79 22.10 -5.28
C ARG A 149 -15.37 22.34 -5.82
N GLN A 150 -15.12 22.08 -7.09
CA GLN A 150 -13.78 22.14 -7.69
C GLN A 150 -12.76 21.27 -6.94
N TYR A 151 -13.14 20.07 -6.53
CA TYR A 151 -12.37 19.24 -5.62
C TYR A 151 -12.40 17.76 -5.99
N GLY A 152 -11.31 17.05 -5.70
CA GLY A 152 -11.20 15.61 -5.90
C GLY A 152 -10.67 14.89 -4.67
N VAL A 153 -11.17 13.68 -4.44
CA VAL A 153 -10.80 12.81 -3.34
C VAL A 153 -10.41 11.43 -3.87
N TYR A 154 -9.21 10.99 -3.56
CA TYR A 154 -8.73 9.65 -3.83
C TYR A 154 -8.48 8.91 -2.53
N LEU A 155 -9.08 7.73 -2.41
CA LEU A 155 -8.90 6.83 -1.26
C LEU A 155 -8.12 5.61 -1.71
N GLU A 156 -6.87 5.49 -1.27
CA GLU A 156 -6.04 4.35 -1.61
C GLU A 156 -6.19 3.23 -0.59
N PRO A 157 -6.60 2.01 -1.02
CA PRO A 157 -6.63 0.85 -0.15
C PRO A 157 -5.26 0.18 -0.05
N ASN A 158 -4.98 -0.47 1.10
CA ASN A 158 -3.83 -1.37 1.26
C ASN A 158 -4.25 -2.69 1.91
N LEU A 159 -3.48 -3.74 1.62
CA LEU A 159 -3.54 -5.01 2.31
C LEU A 159 -2.50 -5.02 3.43
N TRP A 160 -2.93 -5.03 4.71
CA TRP A 160 -2.02 -5.16 5.82
C TRP A 160 -1.59 -6.62 5.99
N MET A 161 -0.29 -6.84 5.92
CA MET A 161 0.34 -8.13 6.14
C MET A 161 1.35 -8.05 7.29
N PHE A 162 1.61 -9.19 7.93
CA PHE A 162 2.48 -9.27 9.10
C PHE A 162 3.51 -10.37 8.95
N HIS A 163 4.78 -9.99 9.09
CA HIS A 163 5.90 -10.91 9.24
C HIS A 163 6.20 -11.09 10.73
N ARG A 164 5.79 -12.21 11.29
CA ARG A 164 6.12 -12.57 12.67
C ARG A 164 7.61 -12.87 12.79
N ILE A 165 8.25 -12.34 13.82
CA ILE A 165 9.63 -12.68 14.20
C ILE A 165 9.58 -13.88 15.16
N ARG A 166 10.35 -14.90 14.84
CA ARG A 166 10.51 -16.14 15.64
C ARG A 166 11.88 -16.17 16.33
#